data_5eb579fef1dbdff7c67ed8fbc9d4b759
#
_entry.id   5eb579fef1dbdff7c67ed8fbc9d4b759
#
_cell.length_a   1.000
_cell.length_b   1.000
_cell.length_c   1.000
_cell.angle_alpha   90.00
_cell.angle_beta   90.00
_cell.angle_gamma   90.00
#
_symmetry.space_group_name_H-M   'P 1'
#
loop_
_entity.id
_entity.type
_entity.pdbx_description
1 polymer ?
#
loop_
_entity_poly.entity_id
_entity_poly.type
_entity_poly.pdbx_seq_one_letter_code
_entity_poly.pdbx_strand_id
1 'polypeptide(L)'
;MKTDLVPSSGAQGVDAEMQAYFYGLADHLKTRLRGEEVYLASFYAEDSDFARFNRALVRQAGHVTQRSLNVDLILGEKSTAGAVTLSGDSTADRARLDALVDELRGRLPHLPDDPHLLYSREVRSTEAHGSSKLPDAPATLASVLDAARGLEFVGLWASGGMYSGFANSLGQRNWFSSYTFNLDWSVYHSADKAVKSSYAGFEWSDAEFTRKLEQCRDQLGILGREPKTIPPGRYRVYLAPVALGEIVDMLSW
;
A
#
# COMPACT_ATOMS: atom_id res chain seq x y z
N MET A 1 18.76 -11.67 -18.19
CA MET A 1 18.96 -11.54 -16.73
C MET A 1 17.76 -12.23 -16.08
N LYS A 2 17.96 -13.45 -15.51
CA LYS A 2 16.87 -14.16 -14.81
C LYS A 2 16.67 -13.44 -13.49
N THR A 3 15.56 -12.77 -13.34
CA THR A 3 15.09 -12.25 -12.05
C THR A 3 14.39 -13.44 -11.37
N ASP A 4 14.97 -13.95 -10.29
CA ASP A 4 14.35 -15.00 -9.50
C ASP A 4 13.17 -14.38 -8.72
N LEU A 5 11.98 -14.43 -9.33
CA LEU A 5 10.72 -14.10 -8.67
C LEU A 5 10.31 -15.33 -7.84
N VAL A 6 10.08 -15.12 -6.55
CA VAL A 6 9.70 -16.19 -5.61
C VAL A 6 8.26 -16.64 -5.88
N PRO A 7 7.94 -17.94 -5.95
CA PRO A 7 6.59 -18.40 -6.22
C PRO A 7 5.62 -18.10 -5.08
N SER A 8 4.38 -17.77 -5.41
CA SER A 8 3.28 -17.39 -4.51
C SER A 8 2.78 -18.48 -3.52
N SER A 9 3.39 -19.65 -3.48
CA SER A 9 2.97 -20.76 -2.59
C SER A 9 3.31 -20.57 -1.10
N GLY A 10 3.93 -19.46 -0.73
CA GLY A 10 4.32 -19.11 0.65
C GLY A 10 3.46 -18.07 1.36
N ALA A 11 2.42 -17.51 0.71
CA ALA A 11 1.71 -16.33 1.22
C ALA A 11 1.11 -16.51 2.63
N GLN A 12 0.53 -17.66 2.96
CA GLN A 12 -0.02 -17.92 4.29
C GLN A 12 1.08 -18.10 5.35
N GLY A 13 2.22 -18.67 4.99
CA GLY A 13 3.38 -18.76 5.87
C GLY A 13 3.95 -17.39 6.21
N VAL A 14 4.09 -16.53 5.21
CA VAL A 14 4.58 -15.15 5.36
C VAL A 14 3.66 -14.32 6.25
N ASP A 15 2.33 -14.47 6.11
CA ASP A 15 1.35 -13.75 6.95
C ASP A 15 1.51 -14.10 8.44
N ALA A 16 1.54 -15.39 8.76
CA ALA A 16 1.71 -15.85 10.14
C ALA A 16 3.07 -15.43 10.74
N GLU A 17 4.15 -15.51 9.95
CA GLU A 17 5.48 -15.06 10.36
C GLU A 17 5.51 -13.55 10.63
N MET A 18 4.87 -12.75 9.77
CA MET A 18 4.80 -11.30 9.89
C MET A 18 4.00 -10.89 11.14
N GLN A 19 2.87 -11.57 11.39
CA GLN A 19 2.06 -11.35 12.59
C GLN A 19 2.85 -11.70 13.86
N ALA A 20 3.49 -12.88 13.90
CA ALA A 20 4.30 -13.31 15.04
C ALA A 20 5.47 -12.37 15.30
N TYR A 21 6.13 -11.91 14.24
CA TYR A 21 7.19 -10.92 14.32
C TYR A 21 6.70 -9.61 14.96
N PHE A 22 5.59 -9.04 14.46
CA PHE A 22 5.02 -7.82 15.03
C PHE A 22 4.62 -8.00 16.49
N TYR A 23 3.91 -9.08 16.83
CA TYR A 23 3.50 -9.30 18.22
C TYR A 23 4.70 -9.53 19.15
N GLY A 24 5.78 -10.13 18.66
CA GLY A 24 7.04 -10.24 19.41
C GLY A 24 7.72 -8.90 19.71
N LEU A 25 7.59 -7.92 18.80
CA LEU A 25 8.03 -6.54 19.03
C LEU A 25 7.09 -5.81 20.01
N ALA A 26 5.77 -6.00 19.89
CA ALA A 26 4.79 -5.44 20.81
C ALA A 26 4.97 -5.96 22.24
N ASP A 27 5.24 -7.25 22.42
CA ASP A 27 5.58 -7.83 23.72
C ASP A 27 6.87 -7.25 24.29
N HIS A 28 7.88 -7.04 23.43
CA HIS A 28 9.11 -6.37 23.85
C HIS A 28 8.84 -4.93 24.33
N LEU A 29 8.08 -4.13 23.57
CA LEU A 29 7.68 -2.77 23.97
C LEU A 29 7.02 -2.75 25.34
N LYS A 30 6.16 -3.72 25.64
CA LYS A 30 5.52 -3.82 26.94
C LYS A 30 6.51 -3.97 28.09
N THR A 31 7.63 -4.67 27.87
CA THR A 31 8.69 -4.82 28.89
C THR A 31 9.48 -3.56 29.14
N ARG A 32 9.42 -2.59 28.22
CA ARG A 32 10.17 -1.31 28.29
C ARG A 32 9.42 -0.20 29.01
N LEU A 33 8.13 -0.40 29.31
CA LEU A 33 7.30 0.60 29.99
C LEU A 33 7.72 0.79 31.45
N ARG A 34 7.53 2.01 31.95
CA ARG A 34 7.82 2.43 33.32
C ARG A 34 6.57 3.02 33.97
N GLY A 35 6.22 2.53 35.16
CA GLY A 35 5.08 3.05 35.91
C GLY A 35 3.77 2.96 35.13
N GLU A 36 3.11 4.10 34.93
CA GLU A 36 1.81 4.21 34.25
C GLU A 36 1.91 4.53 32.76
N GLU A 37 3.09 4.37 32.16
CA GLU A 37 3.26 4.55 30.73
C GLU A 37 2.36 3.59 29.94
N VAL A 38 1.75 4.10 28.87
CA VAL A 38 0.98 3.33 27.90
C VAL A 38 1.61 3.49 26.54
N TYR A 39 1.77 2.40 25.78
CA TYR A 39 2.09 2.49 24.37
C TYR A 39 0.89 2.10 23.49
N LEU A 40 0.79 2.76 22.32
CA LEU A 40 0.01 2.29 21.16
C LEU A 40 1.01 2.04 20.04
N ALA A 41 0.90 0.90 19.37
CA ALA A 41 1.82 0.53 18.29
C ALA A 41 1.03 0.14 17.03
N SER A 42 1.32 0.80 15.92
CA SER A 42 0.72 0.53 14.61
C SER A 42 1.80 0.02 13.65
N PHE A 43 1.62 -1.18 13.17
CA PHE A 43 2.53 -1.87 12.26
C PHE A 43 1.97 -1.85 10.84
N TYR A 44 2.83 -1.58 9.88
CA TYR A 44 2.54 -1.66 8.45
C TYR A 44 3.68 -2.38 7.74
N ALA A 45 3.32 -3.32 6.87
CA ALA A 45 4.28 -4.00 6.04
C ALA A 45 3.72 -4.28 4.64
N GLU A 46 4.64 -4.35 3.68
CA GLU A 46 4.42 -4.71 2.30
C GLU A 46 5.44 -5.76 1.89
N ASP A 47 4.99 -6.74 1.12
CA ASP A 47 5.82 -7.73 0.45
C ASP A 47 5.28 -7.93 -0.96
N SER A 48 5.85 -7.20 -1.94
CA SER A 48 5.27 -7.06 -3.27
C SER A 48 6.30 -7.07 -4.39
N ASP A 49 5.88 -7.59 -5.53
CA ASP A 49 6.58 -7.45 -6.80
C ASP A 49 6.06 -6.24 -7.57
N PHE A 50 6.94 -5.57 -8.31
CA PHE A 50 6.55 -4.52 -9.22
C PHE A 50 7.24 -4.62 -10.58
N ALA A 51 6.57 -4.10 -11.60
CA ALA A 51 7.15 -3.92 -12.92
C ALA A 51 6.71 -2.58 -13.55
N ARG A 52 7.67 -1.82 -14.03
CA ARG A 52 7.45 -0.59 -14.80
C ARG A 52 7.59 -0.87 -16.28
N PHE A 53 6.64 -0.36 -17.04
CA PHE A 53 6.59 -0.51 -18.49
C PHE A 53 6.89 0.82 -19.19
N ASN A 54 7.57 0.73 -20.31
CA ASN A 54 7.73 1.83 -21.24
C ASN A 54 7.80 1.27 -22.66
N ARG A 55 6.98 1.79 -23.57
CA ARG A 55 6.86 1.32 -24.97
C ARG A 55 6.59 -0.17 -25.08
N ALA A 56 5.64 -0.65 -24.26
CA ALA A 56 5.31 -2.06 -24.13
C ALA A 56 6.51 -2.99 -23.86
N LEU A 57 7.52 -2.50 -23.13
CA LEU A 57 8.67 -3.27 -22.65
C LEU A 57 8.84 -3.07 -21.16
N VAL A 58 9.30 -4.10 -20.44
CA VAL A 58 9.71 -3.94 -19.03
C VAL A 58 10.94 -3.06 -18.97
N ARG A 59 10.82 -1.91 -18.35
CA ARG A 59 11.92 -1.00 -18.07
C ARG A 59 12.65 -1.33 -16.78
N GLN A 60 11.85 -1.71 -15.76
CA GLN A 60 12.34 -2.04 -14.43
C GLN A 60 11.38 -3.05 -13.81
N ALA A 61 11.92 -4.07 -13.17
CA ALA A 61 11.17 -4.97 -12.31
C ALA A 61 11.96 -5.18 -11.02
N GLY A 62 11.25 -5.47 -9.95
CA GLY A 62 11.85 -5.73 -8.65
C GLY A 62 10.85 -6.22 -7.64
N HIS A 63 11.40 -6.58 -6.48
CA HIS A 63 10.66 -6.98 -5.29
C HIS A 63 10.89 -5.96 -4.18
N VAL A 64 9.86 -5.66 -3.41
CA VAL A 64 9.88 -4.71 -2.30
C VAL A 64 9.39 -5.40 -1.05
N THR A 65 10.21 -5.37 -0.01
CA THR A 65 9.81 -5.72 1.35
C THR A 65 10.03 -4.51 2.23
N GLN A 66 8.95 -3.96 2.79
CA GLN A 66 9.00 -2.81 3.69
C GLN A 66 8.27 -3.14 4.98
N ARG A 67 8.80 -2.65 6.10
CA ARG A 67 8.16 -2.78 7.41
C ARG A 67 8.39 -1.50 8.19
N SER A 68 7.34 -0.99 8.83
CA SER A 68 7.40 0.18 9.69
C SER A 68 6.56 -0.04 10.94
N LEU A 69 6.99 0.57 12.03
CA LEU A 69 6.26 0.58 13.29
C LEU A 69 6.19 2.01 13.81
N ASN A 70 4.97 2.51 13.99
CA ASN A 70 4.70 3.74 14.68
C ASN A 70 4.39 3.41 16.15
N VAL A 71 4.99 4.17 17.07
CA VAL A 71 4.79 4.01 18.51
C VAL A 71 4.38 5.35 19.07
N ASP A 72 3.21 5.38 19.73
CA ASP A 72 2.80 6.47 20.60
C ASP A 72 3.12 6.07 22.04
N LEU A 73 3.82 6.94 22.78
CA LEU A 73 4.07 6.80 24.21
C LEU A 73 3.24 7.83 24.96
N ILE A 74 2.47 7.37 25.93
CA ILE A 74 1.49 8.15 26.69
C ILE A 74 1.82 8.05 28.16
N LEU A 75 1.80 9.19 28.88
CA LEU A 75 1.89 9.26 30.33
C LEU A 75 0.95 10.37 30.85
N GLY A 76 -0.10 9.99 31.58
CA GLY A 76 -1.12 10.93 32.02
C GLY A 76 -1.86 11.56 30.82
N GLU A 77 -1.83 12.89 30.74
CA GLU A 77 -2.42 13.67 29.64
C GLU A 77 -1.39 14.06 28.55
N LYS A 78 -0.17 13.50 28.59
CA LYS A 78 0.88 13.76 27.61
C LYS A 78 1.09 12.59 26.67
N SER A 79 1.26 12.89 25.39
CA SER A 79 1.58 11.88 24.38
C SER A 79 2.65 12.37 23.42
N THR A 80 3.44 11.45 22.90
CA THR A 80 4.43 11.71 21.85
C THR A 80 4.55 10.48 20.97
N ALA A 81 4.80 10.68 19.68
CA ALA A 81 4.88 9.61 18.71
C ALA A 81 6.22 9.61 17.96
N GLY A 82 6.60 8.44 17.50
CA GLY A 82 7.73 8.25 16.62
C GLY A 82 7.58 6.99 15.78
N ALA A 83 8.34 6.92 14.70
CA ALA A 83 8.31 5.80 13.77
C ALA A 83 9.70 5.22 13.57
N VAL A 84 9.76 3.92 13.32
CA VAL A 84 10.97 3.20 12.97
C VAL A 84 10.75 2.29 11.77
N THR A 85 11.69 2.32 10.83
CA THR A 85 11.76 1.31 9.77
C THR A 85 12.41 0.05 10.32
N LEU A 86 11.76 -1.08 10.10
CA LEU A 86 12.19 -2.38 10.60
C LEU A 86 12.93 -3.18 9.53
N SER A 87 13.96 -3.90 9.95
CA SER A 87 14.78 -4.75 9.06
C SER A 87 14.24 -6.18 8.90
N GLY A 88 13.41 -6.63 9.84
CA GLY A 88 12.98 -8.02 9.97
C GLY A 88 13.89 -8.87 10.88
N ASP A 89 15.04 -8.31 11.31
CA ASP A 89 15.86 -8.93 12.37
C ASP A 89 15.34 -8.49 13.74
N SER A 90 14.71 -9.41 14.46
CA SER A 90 14.08 -9.12 15.75
C SER A 90 15.06 -8.55 16.78
N THR A 91 16.34 -8.91 16.75
CA THR A 91 17.34 -8.43 17.70
C THR A 91 17.71 -6.98 17.40
N ALA A 92 18.03 -6.69 16.15
CA ALA A 92 18.37 -5.34 15.70
C ALA A 92 17.17 -4.38 15.87
N ASP A 93 15.96 -4.86 15.56
CA ASP A 93 14.76 -4.03 15.60
C ASP A 93 14.30 -3.77 17.03
N ARG A 94 14.48 -4.70 17.98
CA ARG A 94 14.28 -4.44 19.41
C ARG A 94 15.21 -3.36 19.93
N ALA A 95 16.49 -3.38 19.53
CA ALA A 95 17.43 -2.32 19.94
C ALA A 95 17.04 -0.94 19.40
N ARG A 96 16.51 -0.87 18.15
CA ARG A 96 15.96 0.37 17.59
C ARG A 96 14.72 0.85 18.34
N LEU A 97 13.84 -0.07 18.73
CA LEU A 97 12.65 0.27 19.52
C LEU A 97 13.03 0.74 20.92
N ASP A 98 14.05 0.16 21.55
CA ASP A 98 14.57 0.64 22.83
C ASP A 98 15.05 2.08 22.75
N ALA A 99 15.81 2.41 21.71
CA ALA A 99 16.28 3.77 21.47
C ALA A 99 15.11 4.74 21.20
N LEU A 100 14.12 4.32 20.39
CA LEU A 100 12.92 5.11 20.12
C LEU A 100 12.14 5.39 21.40
N VAL A 101 11.85 4.37 22.22
CA VAL A 101 11.09 4.53 23.48
C VAL A 101 11.83 5.47 24.46
N ASP A 102 13.16 5.36 24.57
CA ASP A 102 13.94 6.24 25.42
C ASP A 102 13.93 7.69 24.91
N GLU A 103 13.98 7.91 23.59
CA GLU A 103 13.81 9.22 22.95
C GLU A 103 12.41 9.82 23.24
N LEU A 104 11.34 9.06 22.99
CA LEU A 104 9.96 9.48 23.26
C LEU A 104 9.78 9.83 24.73
N ARG A 105 10.27 8.99 25.63
CA ARG A 105 10.22 9.24 27.08
C ARG A 105 10.94 10.52 27.47
N GLY A 106 12.08 10.83 26.84
CA GLY A 106 12.81 12.07 27.05
C GLY A 106 12.04 13.32 26.61
N ARG A 107 11.14 13.19 25.62
CA ARG A 107 10.31 14.30 25.10
C ARG A 107 9.10 14.60 26.00
N LEU A 108 8.47 13.59 26.61
CA LEU A 108 7.22 13.73 27.37
C LEU A 108 7.23 14.85 28.43
N PRO A 109 8.28 15.05 29.25
CA PRO A 109 8.29 16.11 30.26
C PRO A 109 8.18 17.52 29.68
N HIS A 110 8.60 17.71 28.43
CA HIS A 110 8.65 19.01 27.76
C HIS A 110 7.38 19.33 26.95
N LEU A 111 6.43 18.42 26.90
CA LEU A 111 5.17 18.60 26.18
C LEU A 111 4.09 19.16 27.12
N PRO A 112 3.16 20.00 26.59
CA PRO A 112 1.99 20.41 27.35
C PRO A 112 1.06 19.22 27.58
N ASP A 113 0.20 19.33 28.57
CA ASP A 113 -0.91 18.41 28.77
C ASP A 113 -1.94 18.61 27.63
N ASP A 114 -2.46 17.51 27.10
CA ASP A 114 -3.53 17.52 26.09
C ASP A 114 -4.85 17.10 26.76
N PRO A 115 -5.74 18.06 27.09
CA PRO A 115 -7.02 17.76 27.73
C PRO A 115 -7.99 16.99 26.83
N HIS A 116 -7.66 16.83 25.55
CA HIS A 116 -8.43 16.11 24.55
C HIS A 116 -7.82 14.76 24.19
N LEU A 117 -6.75 14.33 24.87
CA LEU A 117 -6.11 13.04 24.62
C LEU A 117 -7.10 11.90 24.82
N LEU A 118 -7.43 11.23 23.71
CA LEU A 118 -8.39 10.15 23.70
C LEU A 118 -7.79 8.91 23.03
N TYR A 119 -7.79 7.80 23.75
CA TYR A 119 -7.49 6.47 23.21
C TYR A 119 -8.38 5.42 23.86
N SER A 120 -8.69 4.35 23.13
CA SER A 120 -9.53 3.28 23.68
C SER A 120 -8.77 2.49 24.75
N ARG A 121 -9.45 2.32 25.90
CA ARG A 121 -8.99 1.43 26.98
C ARG A 121 -9.69 0.07 26.95
N GLU A 122 -10.71 -0.06 26.11
CA GLU A 122 -11.44 -1.29 25.92
C GLU A 122 -10.70 -2.21 24.95
N VAL A 123 -10.47 -3.45 25.36
CA VAL A 123 -9.79 -4.45 24.53
C VAL A 123 -10.80 -5.08 23.57
N ARG A 124 -10.61 -4.86 22.26
CA ARG A 124 -11.41 -5.45 21.17
C ARG A 124 -10.47 -6.00 20.10
N SER A 125 -9.82 -7.11 20.43
CA SER A 125 -8.89 -7.76 19.51
C SER A 125 -9.63 -8.43 18.36
N THR A 126 -9.10 -8.27 17.13
CA THR A 126 -9.64 -8.85 15.90
C THR A 126 -8.51 -9.35 15.03
N GLU A 127 -8.76 -10.42 14.28
CA GLU A 127 -7.84 -10.92 13.28
C GLU A 127 -8.58 -11.21 11.99
N ALA A 128 -8.03 -10.77 10.87
CA ALA A 128 -8.54 -11.06 9.54
C ALA A 128 -7.37 -11.36 8.61
N HIS A 129 -7.30 -12.61 8.18
CA HIS A 129 -6.25 -13.12 7.30
C HIS A 129 -6.77 -13.23 5.88
N GLY A 130 -6.12 -12.52 4.95
CA GLY A 130 -6.39 -12.64 3.53
C GLY A 130 -5.92 -13.98 2.97
N SER A 131 -6.60 -14.45 1.93
CA SER A 131 -6.11 -15.54 1.11
C SER A 131 -5.61 -15.01 -0.23
N SER A 132 -4.38 -15.35 -0.61
CA SER A 132 -3.82 -14.91 -1.88
C SER A 132 -4.47 -15.66 -3.05
N LYS A 133 -5.03 -14.89 -3.98
CA LYS A 133 -5.45 -15.32 -5.32
C LYS A 133 -4.70 -14.53 -6.40
N LEU A 134 -3.54 -14.04 -6.04
CA LEU A 134 -2.73 -13.26 -6.95
C LEU A 134 -2.25 -14.12 -8.12
N PRO A 135 -2.16 -13.54 -9.31
CA PRO A 135 -1.67 -14.25 -10.48
C PRO A 135 -0.16 -14.50 -10.37
N ASP A 136 0.33 -15.47 -11.13
CA ASP A 136 1.76 -15.62 -11.38
C ASP A 136 2.30 -14.37 -12.08
N ALA A 137 3.22 -13.67 -11.43
CA ALA A 137 3.72 -12.38 -11.90
C ALA A 137 4.38 -12.47 -13.29
N PRO A 138 5.33 -13.39 -13.55
CA PRO A 138 5.94 -13.55 -14.88
C PRO A 138 4.94 -13.82 -15.99
N ALA A 139 3.97 -14.71 -15.76
CA ALA A 139 2.96 -15.03 -16.75
C ALA A 139 2.04 -13.84 -17.03
N THR A 140 1.61 -13.13 -15.99
CA THR A 140 0.77 -11.93 -16.13
C THR A 140 1.50 -10.82 -16.87
N LEU A 141 2.76 -10.56 -16.55
CA LEU A 141 3.58 -9.56 -17.25
C LEU A 141 3.76 -9.91 -18.73
N ALA A 142 3.96 -11.19 -19.04
CA ALA A 142 4.04 -11.64 -20.43
C ALA A 142 2.72 -11.42 -21.19
N SER A 143 1.57 -11.73 -20.57
CA SER A 143 0.23 -11.50 -21.12
C SER A 143 -0.02 -10.00 -21.37
N VAL A 144 0.32 -9.15 -20.39
CA VAL A 144 0.20 -7.68 -20.52
C VAL A 144 1.04 -7.14 -21.69
N LEU A 145 2.29 -7.56 -21.81
CA LEU A 145 3.19 -7.12 -22.87
C LEU A 145 2.74 -7.59 -24.25
N ASP A 146 2.26 -8.83 -24.35
CA ASP A 146 1.76 -9.37 -25.62
C ASP A 146 0.50 -8.62 -26.08
N ALA A 147 -0.45 -8.37 -25.18
CA ALA A 147 -1.65 -7.61 -25.49
C ALA A 147 -1.37 -6.13 -25.83
N ALA A 148 -0.34 -5.53 -25.22
CA ALA A 148 0.08 -4.15 -25.46
C ALA A 148 1.00 -3.99 -26.67
N ARG A 149 1.31 -5.06 -27.38
CA ARG A 149 2.24 -5.02 -28.54
C ARG A 149 1.81 -3.99 -29.58
N GLY A 150 2.74 -3.16 -30.00
CA GLY A 150 2.50 -2.10 -30.99
C GLY A 150 1.83 -0.84 -30.43
N LEU A 151 1.58 -0.76 -29.12
CA LEU A 151 1.09 0.43 -28.45
C LEU A 151 2.25 1.18 -27.76
N GLU A 152 2.17 2.49 -27.74
CA GLU A 152 3.01 3.32 -26.85
C GLU A 152 2.49 3.22 -25.40
N PHE A 153 2.64 2.02 -24.83
CA PHE A 153 2.14 1.64 -23.51
C PHE A 153 3.18 1.97 -22.44
N VAL A 154 2.78 2.75 -21.47
CA VAL A 154 3.55 3.10 -20.27
C VAL A 154 2.72 2.73 -19.04
N GLY A 155 3.31 2.09 -18.05
CA GLY A 155 2.54 1.68 -16.86
C GLY A 155 3.39 1.21 -15.71
N LEU A 156 2.70 0.93 -14.62
CA LEU A 156 3.23 0.32 -13.42
C LEU A 156 2.29 -0.79 -12.97
N TRP A 157 2.82 -1.99 -12.83
CA TRP A 157 2.15 -3.11 -12.17
C TRP A 157 2.80 -3.35 -10.82
N ALA A 158 1.99 -3.60 -9.79
CA ALA A 158 2.41 -4.05 -8.47
C ALA A 158 1.47 -5.14 -7.99
N SER A 159 1.99 -6.13 -7.27
CA SER A 159 1.19 -7.24 -6.75
C SER A 159 1.87 -7.85 -5.54
N GLY A 160 1.14 -8.01 -4.44
CA GLY A 160 1.72 -8.56 -3.23
C GLY A 160 0.83 -8.56 -2.02
N GLY A 161 1.43 -8.86 -0.87
CA GLY A 161 0.81 -8.85 0.45
C GLY A 161 0.97 -7.50 1.15
N MET A 162 -0.13 -7.02 1.73
CA MET A 162 -0.18 -5.86 2.61
C MET A 162 -0.60 -6.31 3.99
N TYR A 163 0.13 -5.86 5.02
CA TYR A 163 -0.07 -6.29 6.40
C TYR A 163 -0.22 -5.08 7.30
N SER A 164 -1.20 -5.14 8.18
CA SER A 164 -1.44 -4.10 9.20
C SER A 164 -1.66 -4.74 10.56
N GLY A 165 -0.99 -4.23 11.56
CA GLY A 165 -1.13 -4.68 12.93
C GLY A 165 -1.31 -3.51 13.88
N PHE A 166 -2.07 -3.73 14.95
CA PHE A 166 -2.16 -2.80 16.07
C PHE A 166 -1.99 -3.58 17.36
N ALA A 167 -1.25 -3.02 18.31
CA ALA A 167 -1.13 -3.54 19.65
C ALA A 167 -0.98 -2.40 20.65
N ASN A 168 -1.42 -2.62 21.89
CA ASN A 168 -1.18 -1.68 22.98
C ASN A 168 -0.81 -2.39 24.28
N SER A 169 -0.32 -1.62 25.25
CA SER A 169 0.05 -2.14 26.56
C SER A 169 -1.14 -2.66 27.39
N LEU A 170 -2.37 -2.30 27.00
CA LEU A 170 -3.61 -2.68 27.69
C LEU A 170 -4.09 -4.09 27.29
N GLY A 171 -3.47 -4.70 26.27
CA GLY A 171 -3.75 -6.08 25.86
C GLY A 171 -4.48 -6.21 24.52
N GLN A 172 -4.79 -5.10 23.84
CA GLN A 172 -5.39 -5.15 22.52
C GLN A 172 -4.38 -5.59 21.47
N ARG A 173 -4.81 -6.47 20.56
CA ARG A 173 -4.08 -6.93 19.39
C ARG A 173 -5.02 -7.04 18.21
N ASN A 174 -4.68 -6.41 17.11
CA ASN A 174 -5.44 -6.50 15.87
C ASN A 174 -4.47 -6.85 14.75
N TRP A 175 -4.93 -7.70 13.84
CA TRP A 175 -4.21 -8.08 12.65
C TRP A 175 -5.10 -8.07 11.42
N PHE A 176 -4.55 -7.58 10.32
CA PHE A 176 -5.19 -7.60 9.01
C PHE A 176 -4.15 -7.86 7.95
N SER A 177 -4.42 -8.79 7.06
CA SER A 177 -3.64 -8.99 5.84
C SER A 177 -4.53 -9.02 4.61
N SER A 178 -4.01 -8.55 3.50
CA SER A 178 -4.67 -8.61 2.20
C SER A 178 -3.65 -8.79 1.09
N TYR A 179 -4.08 -9.40 -0.01
CA TYR A 179 -3.26 -9.65 -1.19
C TYR A 179 -3.95 -9.02 -2.39
N THR A 180 -3.29 -8.03 -2.99
CA THR A 180 -3.86 -7.22 -4.06
C THR A 180 -2.88 -7.05 -5.21
N PHE A 181 -3.42 -6.79 -6.40
CA PHE A 181 -2.63 -6.27 -7.52
C PHE A 181 -3.20 -4.93 -7.96
N ASN A 182 -2.33 -4.13 -8.56
CA ASN A 182 -2.68 -2.89 -9.23
C ASN A 182 -1.87 -2.76 -10.51
N LEU A 183 -2.53 -2.41 -11.61
CA LEU A 183 -1.92 -2.06 -12.88
C LEU A 183 -2.48 -0.72 -13.34
N ASP A 184 -1.67 0.30 -13.32
CA ASP A 184 -1.98 1.61 -13.88
C ASP A 184 -1.21 1.79 -15.19
N TRP A 185 -1.90 2.28 -16.23
CA TRP A 185 -1.24 2.51 -17.52
C TRP A 185 -1.80 3.70 -18.27
N SER A 186 -0.99 4.19 -19.18
CA SER A 186 -1.37 5.13 -20.22
C SER A 186 -0.96 4.59 -21.57
N VAL A 187 -1.82 4.77 -22.57
CA VAL A 187 -1.49 4.51 -23.97
C VAL A 187 -1.45 5.83 -24.71
N TYR A 188 -0.30 6.17 -25.27
CA TYR A 188 -0.08 7.43 -25.97
C TYR A 188 -0.44 7.32 -27.44
N HIS A 189 -1.08 8.37 -27.97
CA HIS A 189 -1.32 8.55 -29.40
C HIS A 189 -0.20 9.39 -30.04
N SER A 190 -0.04 10.62 -29.56
CA SER A 190 0.97 11.56 -30.04
C SER A 190 1.18 12.66 -29.01
N ALA A 191 2.41 13.10 -28.80
CA ALA A 191 2.79 14.17 -27.90
C ALA A 191 2.13 14.05 -26.50
N ASP A 192 1.16 14.90 -26.20
CA ASP A 192 0.43 14.99 -24.93
C ASP A 192 -0.89 14.19 -24.89
N LYS A 193 -1.27 13.60 -26.03
CA LYS A 193 -2.54 12.84 -26.11
C LYS A 193 -2.36 11.40 -25.67
N ALA A 194 -2.98 11.04 -24.58
CA ALA A 194 -2.96 9.69 -24.01
C ALA A 194 -4.30 9.31 -23.39
N VAL A 195 -4.59 8.02 -23.35
CA VAL A 195 -5.67 7.43 -22.57
C VAL A 195 -5.08 6.78 -21.34
N LYS A 196 -5.51 7.19 -20.15
CA LYS A 196 -5.16 6.58 -18.87
C LYS A 196 -6.24 5.56 -18.47
N SER A 197 -5.82 4.43 -17.95
CA SER A 197 -6.71 3.41 -17.40
C SER A 197 -6.03 2.66 -16.27
N SER A 198 -6.81 1.90 -15.49
CA SER A 198 -6.29 1.10 -14.39
C SER A 198 -7.05 -0.21 -14.25
N TYR A 199 -6.38 -1.20 -13.64
CA TYR A 199 -7.00 -2.45 -13.25
C TYR A 199 -6.39 -2.90 -11.92
N ALA A 200 -7.21 -3.00 -10.90
CA ALA A 200 -6.82 -3.44 -9.58
C ALA A 200 -7.80 -4.48 -9.06
N GLY A 201 -7.35 -5.33 -8.16
CA GLY A 201 -8.21 -6.35 -7.56
C GLY A 201 -7.44 -7.38 -6.74
N PHE A 202 -8.17 -8.45 -6.41
CA PHE A 202 -7.66 -9.58 -5.65
C PHE A 202 -7.38 -10.81 -6.52
N GLU A 203 -7.96 -10.85 -7.72
CA GLU A 203 -7.88 -11.94 -8.67
C GLU A 203 -7.76 -11.36 -10.08
N TRP A 204 -6.76 -11.82 -10.84
CA TRP A 204 -6.51 -11.36 -12.20
C TRP A 204 -7.40 -12.07 -13.22
N SER A 205 -7.85 -11.32 -14.22
CA SER A 205 -8.55 -11.85 -15.40
C SER A 205 -7.97 -11.25 -16.68
N ASP A 206 -7.37 -12.07 -17.53
CA ASP A 206 -6.88 -11.64 -18.84
C ASP A 206 -8.00 -11.07 -19.72
N ALA A 207 -9.21 -11.62 -19.61
CA ALA A 207 -10.36 -11.12 -20.35
C ALA A 207 -10.72 -9.68 -19.94
N GLU A 208 -10.71 -9.39 -18.64
CA GLU A 208 -11.01 -8.05 -18.14
C GLU A 208 -9.91 -7.05 -18.51
N PHE A 209 -8.64 -7.45 -18.40
CA PHE A 209 -7.54 -6.62 -18.85
C PHE A 209 -7.63 -6.31 -20.35
N THR A 210 -7.87 -7.33 -21.19
CA THR A 210 -8.03 -7.17 -22.65
C THR A 210 -9.17 -6.22 -22.96
N ARG A 211 -10.32 -6.39 -22.33
CA ARG A 211 -11.48 -5.50 -22.50
C ARG A 211 -11.13 -4.03 -22.18
N LYS A 212 -10.42 -3.77 -21.09
CA LYS A 212 -9.97 -2.42 -20.70
C LYS A 212 -8.98 -1.85 -21.72
N LEU A 213 -8.07 -2.67 -22.23
CA LEU A 213 -7.09 -2.24 -23.21
C LEU A 213 -7.75 -1.92 -24.57
N GLU A 214 -8.76 -2.68 -24.99
CA GLU A 214 -9.55 -2.38 -26.19
C GLU A 214 -10.31 -1.07 -26.05
N GLN A 215 -10.91 -0.80 -24.88
CA GLN A 215 -11.51 0.51 -24.60
C GLN A 215 -10.50 1.66 -24.73
N CYS A 216 -9.25 1.44 -24.31
CA CYS A 216 -8.20 2.44 -24.53
C CYS A 216 -7.90 2.66 -26.01
N ARG A 217 -7.87 1.60 -26.84
CA ARG A 217 -7.67 1.69 -28.30
C ARG A 217 -8.78 2.50 -28.97
N ASP A 218 -10.05 2.24 -28.59
CA ASP A 218 -11.20 2.97 -29.11
C ASP A 218 -11.10 4.47 -28.77
N GLN A 219 -10.74 4.79 -27.52
CA GLN A 219 -10.57 6.18 -27.06
C GLN A 219 -9.39 6.87 -27.76
N LEU A 220 -8.30 6.16 -28.04
CA LEU A 220 -7.18 6.70 -28.84
C LEU A 220 -7.65 7.11 -30.23
N GLY A 221 -8.48 6.30 -30.87
CA GLY A 221 -9.09 6.63 -32.16
C GLY A 221 -9.93 7.91 -32.12
N ILE A 222 -10.57 8.19 -30.99
CA ILE A 222 -11.31 9.45 -30.79
C ILE A 222 -10.36 10.62 -30.56
N LEU A 223 -9.32 10.45 -29.74
CA LEU A 223 -8.30 11.47 -29.46
C LEU A 223 -7.50 11.90 -30.70
N GLY A 224 -7.37 11.02 -31.67
CA GLY A 224 -6.75 11.33 -32.97
C GLY A 224 -7.53 12.30 -33.85
N ARG A 225 -8.80 12.59 -33.52
CA ARG A 225 -9.64 13.51 -34.30
C ARG A 225 -9.24 14.98 -34.07
N GLU A 226 -9.66 15.84 -35.02
CA GLU A 226 -9.53 17.29 -34.88
C GLU A 226 -10.20 17.78 -33.57
N PRO A 227 -9.52 18.59 -32.75
CA PRO A 227 -10.08 19.15 -31.53
C PRO A 227 -11.19 20.15 -31.84
N LYS A 228 -12.27 20.12 -31.05
CA LYS A 228 -13.35 21.12 -31.13
C LYS A 228 -13.22 22.10 -29.98
N THR A 229 -13.28 23.39 -30.31
CA THR A 229 -13.40 24.45 -29.30
C THR A 229 -14.82 24.51 -28.78
N ILE A 230 -14.98 24.38 -27.47
CA ILE A 230 -16.25 24.51 -26.79
C ILE A 230 -16.33 25.95 -26.23
N PRO A 231 -17.33 26.78 -26.63
CA PRO A 231 -17.48 28.13 -26.07
C PRO A 231 -17.81 28.06 -24.57
N PRO A 232 -17.49 29.09 -23.78
CA PRO A 232 -17.90 29.15 -22.37
C PRO A 232 -19.42 29.01 -22.23
N GLY A 233 -19.87 28.17 -21.29
CA GLY A 233 -21.30 27.90 -21.10
C GLY A 233 -21.60 26.83 -20.08
N ARG A 234 -22.87 26.47 -19.95
CA ARG A 234 -23.34 25.39 -19.11
C ARG A 234 -23.57 24.15 -19.96
N TYR A 235 -22.96 23.05 -19.59
CA TYR A 235 -23.04 21.78 -20.31
C TYR A 235 -23.47 20.67 -19.38
N ARG A 236 -24.28 19.74 -19.89
CA ARG A 236 -24.48 18.46 -19.22
C ARG A 236 -23.30 17.57 -19.55
N VAL A 237 -22.63 17.08 -18.53
CA VAL A 237 -21.46 16.20 -18.68
C VAL A 237 -21.72 14.86 -18.02
N TYR A 238 -21.14 13.81 -18.57
CA TYR A 238 -20.97 12.52 -17.92
C TYR A 238 -19.50 12.37 -17.52
N LEU A 239 -19.25 12.19 -16.24
CA LEU A 239 -17.92 11.92 -15.71
C LEU A 239 -17.78 10.40 -15.55
N ALA A 240 -16.88 9.79 -16.30
CA ALA A 240 -16.51 8.40 -16.09
C ALA A 240 -15.92 8.20 -14.69
N PRO A 241 -15.97 6.98 -14.09
CA PRO A 241 -15.49 6.74 -12.73
C PRO A 241 -14.08 7.25 -12.45
N VAL A 242 -13.15 7.10 -13.39
CA VAL A 242 -11.76 7.60 -13.25
C VAL A 242 -11.73 9.14 -13.16
N ALA A 243 -12.49 9.82 -14.01
CA ALA A 243 -12.56 11.29 -14.00
C ALA A 243 -13.28 11.83 -12.76
N LEU A 244 -14.29 11.09 -12.26
CA LEU A 244 -14.96 11.43 -11.01
C LEU A 244 -14.03 11.22 -9.81
N GLY A 245 -13.22 10.15 -9.82
CA GLY A 245 -12.23 9.88 -8.79
C GLY A 245 -11.29 11.06 -8.55
N GLU A 246 -10.72 11.64 -9.60
CA GLU A 246 -9.83 12.80 -9.53
C GLU A 246 -10.51 14.02 -8.85
N ILE A 247 -11.82 14.19 -9.05
CA ILE A 247 -12.57 15.28 -8.41
C ILE A 247 -12.81 14.98 -6.93
N VAL A 248 -13.18 13.72 -6.60
CA VAL A 248 -13.43 13.29 -5.22
C VAL A 248 -12.13 13.35 -4.41
N ASP A 249 -11.01 12.96 -4.99
CA ASP A 249 -9.69 13.04 -4.33
C ASP A 249 -9.34 14.48 -3.94
N MET A 250 -9.68 15.47 -4.78
CA MET A 250 -9.50 16.88 -4.42
C MET A 250 -10.40 17.36 -3.26
N LEU A 251 -11.51 16.66 -2.99
CA LEU A 251 -12.44 17.00 -1.91
C LEU A 251 -12.14 16.22 -0.61
N SER A 252 -11.24 15.24 -0.65
CA SER A 252 -10.91 14.38 0.49
C SER A 252 -9.77 14.91 1.37
N TRP A 253 -9.29 16.12 1.12
CA TRP A 253 -8.24 16.82 1.90
C TRP A 253 -8.82 17.66 3.02
#